data_430bc96901774bee021d62e7f86f5566
#
_entry.id   430bc96901774bee021d62e7f86f5566
#
_cell.length_a   1.000
_cell.length_b   1.000
_cell.length_c   1.000
_cell.angle_alpha   90.00
_cell.angle_beta   90.00
_cell.angle_gamma   90.00
#
_symmetry.space_group_name_H-M   'P 1'
#
loop_
_entity.id
_entity.type
_entity.pdbx_description
1 polymer ?
#
loop_
_entity_poly.entity_id
_entity_poly.type
_entity_poly.pdbx_seq_one_letter_code
_entity_poly.pdbx_strand_id
1 'polypeptide(L)'
;EYSKHVEEVMAEPTAWQGKKLQVHGFAKQVAQKPGSLEYRFNVENNGHVVRAYYTGIVPDTFKEDAEVVIKGTLRPDNSFLVNEDGIMAKCPSKYEPKPGGA
;
A
#
# COMPACT_ATOMS: atom_id res chain seq x y z
N GLU A 1 -14.33 -8.00 5.43
CA GLU A 1 -13.14 -7.38 4.86
C GLU A 1 -13.12 -7.53 3.34
N TYR A 2 -12.81 -6.47 2.63
CA TYR A 2 -12.82 -6.45 1.17
C TYR A 2 -11.41 -6.33 0.62
N SER A 3 -11.11 -7.10 -0.42
CA SER A 3 -9.80 -7.08 -1.08
C SER A 3 -9.97 -6.43 -2.45
N LYS A 4 -9.33 -5.29 -2.67
CA LYS A 4 -9.53 -4.46 -3.86
C LYS A 4 -8.21 -3.88 -4.36
N HIS A 5 -8.17 -3.60 -5.65
CA HIS A 5 -7.10 -2.80 -6.22
C HIS A 5 -7.38 -1.32 -5.99
N VAL A 6 -6.32 -0.51 -6.04
CA VAL A 6 -6.44 0.93 -5.81
C VAL A 6 -7.50 1.55 -6.71
N GLU A 7 -7.50 1.20 -7.99
CA GLU A 7 -8.44 1.81 -8.93
C GLU A 7 -9.89 1.50 -8.60
N GLU A 8 -10.15 0.34 -8.02
CA GLU A 8 -11.51 -0.02 -7.63
C GLU A 8 -12.00 0.84 -6.47
N VAL A 9 -11.11 1.08 -5.50
CA VAL A 9 -11.46 1.89 -4.34
C VAL A 9 -11.60 3.35 -4.73
N MET A 10 -10.67 3.86 -5.52
CA MET A 10 -10.63 5.28 -5.85
C MET A 10 -11.61 5.68 -6.95
N ALA A 11 -12.22 4.71 -7.64
CA ALA A 11 -13.30 5.01 -8.54
C ALA A 11 -14.55 5.51 -7.80
N GLU A 12 -14.75 5.05 -6.57
CA GLU A 12 -15.92 5.42 -5.79
C GLU A 12 -15.56 5.42 -4.30
N PRO A 13 -14.72 6.36 -3.87
CA PRO A 13 -14.20 6.31 -2.50
C PRO A 13 -15.27 6.35 -1.42
N THR A 14 -16.35 7.12 -1.64
CA THR A 14 -17.39 7.22 -0.63
C THR A 14 -18.05 5.88 -0.31
N ALA A 15 -18.06 4.96 -1.26
CA ALA A 15 -18.61 3.63 -1.03
C ALA A 15 -17.75 2.81 -0.06
N TRP A 16 -16.46 3.15 0.05
CA TRP A 16 -15.51 2.35 0.80
C TRP A 16 -15.05 2.99 2.11
N GLN A 17 -15.36 4.26 2.32
CA GLN A 17 -14.95 4.95 3.55
C GLN A 17 -15.51 4.22 4.77
N GLY A 18 -14.64 4.02 5.76
CA GLY A 18 -15.01 3.37 7.01
C GLY A 18 -15.07 1.86 6.98
N LYS A 19 -14.92 1.25 5.81
CA LYS A 19 -14.94 -0.20 5.70
C LYS A 19 -13.54 -0.77 5.82
N LYS A 20 -13.45 -2.00 6.31
CA LYS A 20 -12.17 -2.69 6.41
C LYS A 20 -11.77 -3.20 5.04
N LEU A 21 -10.60 -2.77 4.59
CA LEU A 21 -10.13 -3.05 3.23
C LEU A 21 -8.74 -3.63 3.24
N GLN A 22 -8.47 -4.44 2.23
CA GLN A 22 -7.11 -4.76 1.79
C GLN A 22 -6.96 -4.14 0.42
N VAL A 23 -5.98 -3.26 0.27
CA VAL A 23 -5.77 -2.55 -0.99
C VAL A 23 -4.46 -2.95 -1.60
N HIS A 24 -4.49 -3.35 -2.86
CA HIS A 24 -3.34 -3.85 -3.60
C HIS A 24 -2.85 -2.81 -4.60
N GLY A 25 -1.56 -2.60 -4.62
CA GLY A 25 -0.93 -1.69 -5.56
C GLY A 25 0.57 -1.66 -5.34
N PHE A 26 1.21 -0.56 -5.77
CA PHE A 26 2.66 -0.41 -5.69
C PHE A 26 2.99 0.81 -4.85
N ALA A 27 3.93 0.66 -3.93
CA ALA A 27 4.33 1.74 -3.02
C ALA A 27 5.19 2.76 -3.76
N LYS A 28 4.79 4.03 -3.69
CA LYS A 28 5.52 5.12 -4.33
C LYS A 28 5.67 6.26 -3.35
N GLN A 29 6.73 7.05 -3.53
CA GLN A 29 7.00 8.21 -2.69
C GLN A 29 7.01 7.85 -1.21
N VAL A 30 7.71 6.77 -0.90
CA VAL A 30 7.81 6.28 0.48
C VAL A 30 8.66 7.24 1.29
N ALA A 31 8.12 7.73 2.40
CA ALA A 31 8.82 8.65 3.28
C ALA A 31 8.59 8.23 4.72
N GLN A 32 9.65 8.36 5.51
CA GLN A 32 9.60 8.10 6.95
C GLN A 32 9.92 9.41 7.67
N LYS A 33 9.10 9.73 8.67
CA LYS A 33 9.38 10.89 9.49
C LYS A 33 10.66 10.64 10.28
N PRO A 34 11.66 11.55 10.21
CA PRO A 34 12.93 11.33 10.89
C PRO A 34 12.75 11.05 12.38
N GLY A 35 13.47 10.04 12.87
CA GLY A 35 13.44 9.70 14.29
C GLY A 35 12.15 9.03 14.75
N SER A 36 11.34 8.55 13.84
CA SER A 36 10.07 7.93 14.21
C SER A 36 9.79 6.71 13.35
N LEU A 37 8.68 6.02 13.67
CA LEU A 37 8.18 4.90 12.89
C LEU A 37 6.97 5.31 12.05
N GLU A 38 6.80 6.60 11.80
CA GLU A 38 5.69 7.10 11.00
C GLU A 38 6.09 7.14 9.54
N TYR A 39 5.29 6.46 8.73
CA TYR A 39 5.51 6.38 7.28
C TYR A 39 4.33 6.96 6.54
N ARG A 40 4.62 7.61 5.42
CA ARG A 40 3.59 8.00 4.48
C ARG A 40 4.07 7.58 3.10
N PHE A 41 3.14 7.14 2.28
CA PHE A 41 3.45 6.69 0.93
C PHE A 41 2.18 6.71 0.10
N ASN A 42 2.37 6.64 -1.20
CA ASN A 42 1.26 6.45 -2.11
C ASN A 42 1.20 4.98 -2.49
N VAL A 43 -0.01 4.47 -2.65
CA VAL A 43 -0.20 3.15 -3.27
C VAL A 43 -0.88 3.40 -4.59
N GLU A 44 -0.24 2.94 -5.66
CA GLU A 44 -0.65 3.24 -7.03
C GLU A 44 -0.91 1.97 -7.79
N ASN A 45 -1.93 2.01 -8.65
CA ASN A 45 -2.18 0.93 -9.60
C ASN A 45 -3.01 1.49 -10.74
N ASN A 46 -2.62 1.16 -11.97
CA ASN A 46 -3.34 1.57 -13.17
C ASN A 46 -3.64 3.08 -13.22
N GLY A 47 -2.68 3.90 -12.79
CA GLY A 47 -2.82 5.34 -12.84
C GLY A 47 -3.64 5.95 -11.72
N HIS A 48 -4.10 5.14 -10.78
CA HIS A 48 -4.86 5.62 -9.62
C HIS A 48 -3.99 5.56 -8.38
N VAL A 49 -4.24 6.48 -7.45
CA VAL A 49 -3.38 6.68 -6.29
C VAL A 49 -4.22 6.83 -5.04
N VAL A 50 -3.79 6.19 -3.95
CA VAL A 50 -4.31 6.48 -2.62
C VAL A 50 -3.14 6.80 -1.70
N ARG A 51 -3.27 7.85 -0.88
CA ARG A 51 -2.26 8.22 0.10
C ARG A 51 -2.45 7.37 1.35
N ALA A 52 -1.38 6.74 1.81
CA ALA A 52 -1.44 5.86 2.98
C ALA A 52 -0.55 6.37 4.09
N TYR A 53 -1.00 6.16 5.33
CA TYR A 53 -0.28 6.50 6.55
C TYR A 53 -0.17 5.27 7.43
N TYR A 54 1.01 5.06 7.98
CA TYR A 54 1.29 3.89 8.80
C TYR A 54 2.26 4.26 9.90
N THR A 55 2.04 3.74 11.10
CA THR A 55 2.98 3.89 12.21
C THR A 55 3.31 2.49 12.73
N GLY A 56 4.59 2.14 12.71
CA GLY A 56 5.02 0.84 13.20
C GLY A 56 6.20 0.30 12.44
N ILE A 57 6.48 -0.97 12.70
CA ILE A 57 7.57 -1.68 12.02
C ILE A 57 7.10 -2.09 10.64
N VAL A 58 7.96 -1.95 9.66
CA VAL A 58 7.67 -2.37 8.28
C VAL A 58 8.50 -3.58 7.92
N PRO A 59 7.99 -4.43 7.00
CA PRO A 59 8.81 -5.54 6.52
C PRO A 59 10.01 -5.04 5.72
N ASP A 60 11.06 -5.84 5.69
CA ASP A 60 12.29 -5.49 4.97
C ASP A 60 12.05 -5.27 3.48
N THR A 61 11.02 -5.90 2.96
CA THR A 61 10.65 -5.78 1.55
C THR A 61 9.88 -4.51 1.22
N PHE A 62 9.49 -3.73 2.24
CA PHE A 62 8.74 -2.50 2.01
C PHE A 62 9.71 -1.38 1.63
N LYS A 63 9.65 -0.99 0.39
CA LYS A 63 10.51 0.05 -0.15
C LYS A 63 9.87 0.62 -1.40
N GLU A 64 10.50 1.63 -1.95
CA GLU A 64 10.03 2.26 -3.18
C GLU A 64 9.80 1.20 -4.26
N ASP A 65 8.68 1.30 -4.95
CA ASP A 65 8.27 0.41 -6.04
C ASP A 65 7.89 -1.01 -5.64
N ALA A 66 7.87 -1.32 -4.36
CA ALA A 66 7.44 -2.64 -3.93
C ALA A 66 5.95 -2.84 -4.18
N GLU A 67 5.61 -4.05 -4.57
CA GLU A 67 4.20 -4.43 -4.64
C GLU A 67 3.71 -4.66 -3.22
N VAL A 68 2.60 -4.02 -2.85
CA VAL A 68 2.11 -4.07 -1.48
C VAL A 68 0.63 -4.40 -1.42
N VAL A 69 0.25 -5.01 -0.31
CA VAL A 69 -1.14 -5.11 0.13
C VAL A 69 -1.20 -4.43 1.48
N ILE A 70 -2.04 -3.41 1.59
CA ILE A 70 -2.20 -2.69 2.84
C ILE A 70 -3.59 -2.96 3.41
N LYS A 71 -3.65 -3.20 4.70
CA LYS A 71 -4.90 -3.47 5.42
C LYS A 71 -5.23 -2.31 6.32
N GLY A 72 -6.45 -1.87 6.26
CA GLY A 72 -6.90 -0.76 7.10
C GLY A 72 -8.21 -0.19 6.64
N THR A 73 -8.37 1.12 6.80
CA THR A 73 -9.62 1.80 6.46
C THR A 73 -9.35 3.06 5.67
N LEU A 74 -10.27 3.35 4.74
CA LEU A 74 -10.26 4.61 4.02
C LEU A 74 -10.93 5.67 4.87
N ARG A 75 -10.25 6.80 5.08
CA ARG A 75 -10.76 7.88 5.90
C ARG A 75 -11.63 8.82 5.07
N PRO A 76 -12.41 9.69 5.73
CA PRO A 76 -13.27 10.63 5.00
C PRO A 76 -12.53 11.55 4.03
N ASP A 77 -11.24 11.81 4.25
CA ASP A 77 -10.46 12.64 3.34
C ASP A 77 -9.85 11.82 2.20
N ASN A 78 -10.24 10.55 2.07
CA ASN A 78 -9.77 9.63 1.05
C ASN A 78 -8.31 9.19 1.22
N SER A 79 -7.72 9.45 2.38
CA SER A 79 -6.46 8.83 2.72
C SER A 79 -6.72 7.48 3.39
N PHE A 80 -5.71 6.62 3.38
CA PHE A 80 -5.85 5.27 3.92
C PHE A 80 -5.02 5.16 5.19
N LEU A 81 -5.68 4.76 6.27
CA LEU A 81 -5.00 4.52 7.54
C LEU A 81 -4.71 3.03 7.64
N VAL A 82 -3.44 2.69 7.60
CA VAL A 82 -2.99 1.29 7.63
C VAL A 82 -2.97 0.80 9.06
N ASN A 83 -3.53 -0.38 9.28
CA ASN A 83 -3.54 -1.01 10.61
C ASN A 83 -2.13 -1.41 11.01
N GLU A 84 -1.93 -1.58 12.32
CA GLU A 84 -0.71 -2.17 12.83
C GLU A 84 -0.48 -3.51 12.14
N ASP A 85 0.76 -3.74 11.71
CA ASP A 85 1.12 -4.95 10.95
C ASP A 85 0.32 -5.11 9.66
N GLY A 86 -0.24 -4.04 9.15
CA GLY A 86 -1.10 -4.10 7.97
C GLY A 86 -0.39 -3.97 6.64
N ILE A 87 0.93 -4.00 6.60
CA ILE A 87 1.67 -3.91 5.34
C ILE A 87 2.25 -5.27 4.98
N MET A 88 1.91 -5.77 3.80
CA MET A 88 2.59 -6.90 3.19
C MET A 88 3.25 -6.40 1.93
N ALA A 89 4.52 -6.72 1.74
CA ALA A 89 5.28 -6.20 0.62
C ALA A 89 6.10 -7.28 -0.06
N LYS A 90 6.18 -7.18 -1.38
CA LYS A 90 6.98 -8.06 -2.21
C LYS A 90 7.93 -7.20 -3.04
N CYS A 91 9.13 -7.70 -3.22
CA CYS A 91 10.07 -7.04 -4.11
C CYS A 91 9.87 -7.56 -5.53
N PRO A 92 9.42 -6.71 -6.46
CA PRO A 92 9.10 -7.20 -7.81
C PRO A 92 10.29 -7.87 -8.50
N SER A 93 11.48 -7.40 -8.24
CA SER A 93 12.67 -7.92 -8.91
C SER A 93 12.95 -9.38 -8.58
N LYS A 94 12.38 -9.89 -7.50
CA LYS A 94 12.60 -11.27 -7.10
C LYS A 94 11.86 -12.28 -7.95
N TYR A 95 10.95 -11.80 -8.76
CA TYR A 95 10.10 -12.70 -9.54
C TYR A 95 10.47 -12.70 -11.01
N GLU A 96 11.53 -12.06 -11.35
CA GLU A 96 11.99 -12.09 -12.72
C GLU A 96 12.51 -13.48 -13.05
N PRO A 97 12.07 -14.06 -14.16
CA PRO A 97 12.62 -15.34 -14.58
C PRO A 97 14.09 -15.18 -14.84
N LYS A 98 14.86 -16.16 -14.44
CA LYS A 98 16.29 -16.12 -14.67
C LYS A 98 16.56 -16.60 -16.08
N PRO A 99 17.13 -15.75 -16.92
CA PRO A 99 17.39 -16.13 -18.29
C PRO A 99 18.33 -17.34 -18.30
N GLY A 100 17.98 -18.30 -19.12
CA GLY A 100 18.81 -19.46 -19.32
C GLY A 100 19.06 -20.29 -18.10
N GLY A 101 18.90 -19.71 -16.96
CA GLY A 101 19.12 -20.42 -15.73
C GLY A 101 17.83 -20.89 -15.15
N ALA A 102 16.92 -20.46 -15.83
CA ALA A 102 15.60 -20.80 -15.40
C ALA A 102 15.52 -22.28 -15.30
#